data_679442ec5b3261d1c2e3594e1d0c70f9
#
_entry.id   679442ec5b3261d1c2e3594e1d0c70f9
#
_cell.length_a   1.000
_cell.length_b   1.000
_cell.length_c   1.000
_cell.angle_alpha   90.00
_cell.angle_beta   90.00
_cell.angle_gamma   90.00
#
_symmetry.space_group_name_H-M   'P 1'
#
loop_
_entity.id
_entity.type
_entity.pdbx_description
1 polymer ?
#
loop_
_entity_poly.entity_id
_entity_poly.type
_entity_poly.pdbx_seq_one_letter_code
_entity_poly.pdbx_strand_id
1 'polypeptide(L)'
;MQQDNVTKKVNILGDANVDMILNLSDKQNLREPSLFSGGSSANVASGLSKLGIDVSFFGSLGKDIYGKHVVDEMKADGIDISNLVLLDNYNTAMVIGVVEESSERHFFLWPPINGAHNQYTLDDTSRKDLLDCDWLHVSGISLRFSPVKETMLEAMRICNEKSKIVSFDLNLRSELWGLSESFKETVLEAVSYSSIVFGNLHEEILLIYDGNEDTLDKHISEKQTFICRDGHNGALGITNKDKVISNAIPISPIDSVGAGDAFNTGFIYASCCGKDIEESLDIGNQVAAFKLLGSGARHLPTKELLDDFNKKYQIN
;
A
#
# COMPACT_ATOMS: atom_id res chain seq x y z
N MET A 1 -4.78 8.06 -32.25
CA MET A 1 -4.41 7.08 -31.23
C MET A 1 -5.66 6.74 -30.46
N GLN A 2 -6.16 5.51 -30.66
CA GLN A 2 -7.29 5.00 -29.89
C GLN A 2 -6.80 4.83 -28.45
N GLN A 3 -7.41 5.56 -27.52
CA GLN A 3 -7.31 5.27 -26.11
C GLN A 3 -8.09 3.98 -25.88
N ASP A 4 -7.39 2.88 -25.72
CA ASP A 4 -7.97 1.69 -25.09
C ASP A 4 -8.24 2.04 -23.62
N ASN A 5 -9.44 2.52 -23.37
CA ASN A 5 -9.98 2.71 -22.01
C ASN A 5 -10.22 1.34 -21.39
N VAL A 6 -9.18 0.66 -20.95
CA VAL A 6 -9.31 -0.48 -20.06
C VAL A 6 -9.55 0.06 -18.66
N THR A 7 -10.79 0.42 -18.35
CA THR A 7 -11.21 0.74 -16.99
C THR A 7 -11.24 -0.54 -16.16
N LYS A 8 -10.11 -0.87 -15.54
CA LYS A 8 -10.08 -1.95 -14.56
C LYS A 8 -10.62 -1.43 -13.23
N LYS A 9 -11.45 -2.24 -12.58
CA LYS A 9 -11.90 -2.01 -11.21
C LYS A 9 -10.94 -2.66 -10.24
N VAL A 10 -10.43 -1.87 -9.30
CA VAL A 10 -9.49 -2.32 -8.27
C VAL A 10 -10.16 -2.28 -6.90
N ASN A 11 -10.29 -3.44 -6.26
CA ASN A 11 -10.72 -3.52 -4.87
C ASN A 11 -9.50 -3.52 -3.95
N ILE A 12 -9.55 -2.72 -2.90
CA ILE A 12 -8.52 -2.61 -1.87
C ILE A 12 -9.10 -3.12 -0.55
N LEU A 13 -8.47 -4.11 0.07
CA LEU A 13 -8.86 -4.59 1.38
C LEU A 13 -7.71 -4.42 2.36
N GLY A 14 -7.98 -3.72 3.47
CA GLY A 14 -6.97 -3.57 4.52
C GLY A 14 -7.15 -2.37 5.42
N ASP A 15 -6.02 -1.82 5.85
CA ASP A 15 -5.90 -0.80 6.87
C ASP A 15 -6.21 0.62 6.37
N ALA A 16 -6.87 1.36 7.24
CA ALA A 16 -6.99 2.80 7.20
C ALA A 16 -6.83 3.35 8.62
N ASN A 17 -6.11 4.42 8.77
CA ASN A 17 -5.79 5.04 10.05
C ASN A 17 -5.57 6.55 9.92
N VAL A 18 -5.22 7.18 11.02
CA VAL A 18 -4.77 8.57 11.05
C VAL A 18 -3.29 8.59 11.46
N ASP A 19 -2.49 9.40 10.77
CA ASP A 19 -1.11 9.69 11.15
C ASP A 19 -1.05 11.06 11.83
N MET A 20 -0.55 11.09 13.07
CA MET A 20 -0.32 12.31 13.82
C MET A 20 1.17 12.55 13.92
N ILE A 21 1.67 13.66 13.37
CA ILE A 21 3.08 13.98 13.37
C ILE A 21 3.37 15.12 14.35
N LEU A 22 4.24 14.85 15.32
CA LEU A 22 4.77 15.81 16.29
C LEU A 22 6.20 16.13 15.92
N ASN A 23 6.49 17.38 15.59
CA ASN A 23 7.84 17.82 15.29
C ASN A 23 8.43 18.56 16.50
N LEU A 24 9.31 17.91 17.25
CA LEU A 24 9.96 18.48 18.43
C LEU A 24 11.10 19.44 18.08
N SER A 25 11.59 19.46 16.84
CA SER A 25 12.60 20.41 16.38
C SER A 25 12.00 21.82 16.17
N ASP A 26 10.69 21.91 15.93
CA ASP A 26 9.98 23.18 15.79
C ASP A 26 9.48 23.68 17.15
N LYS A 27 10.36 24.39 17.88
CA LYS A 27 10.04 24.93 19.21
C LYS A 27 8.91 25.94 19.24
N GLN A 28 8.50 26.48 18.08
CA GLN A 28 7.41 27.45 17.99
C GLN A 28 6.05 26.75 17.80
N ASN A 29 6.01 25.56 17.20
CA ASN A 29 4.79 24.83 16.82
C ASN A 29 4.62 23.47 17.55
N LEU A 30 5.34 23.22 18.64
CA LEU A 30 5.24 22.01 19.47
C LEU A 30 3.81 21.64 19.93
N ARG A 31 2.86 22.58 19.79
CA ARG A 31 1.46 22.42 20.27
C ARG A 31 0.48 22.08 19.16
N GLU A 32 0.92 22.11 17.91
CA GLU A 32 0.05 21.88 16.76
C GLU A 32 0.52 20.65 15.99
N PRO A 33 0.08 19.44 16.38
CA PRO A 33 0.39 18.24 15.59
C PRO A 33 -0.26 18.33 14.21
N SER A 34 0.45 17.89 13.19
CA SER A 34 -0.13 17.68 11.87
C SER A 34 -0.89 16.35 11.85
N LEU A 35 -2.12 16.37 11.37
CA LEU A 35 -2.97 15.20 11.23
C LEU A 35 -3.14 14.87 9.75
N PHE A 36 -2.89 13.62 9.38
CA PHE A 36 -3.05 13.13 8.02
C PHE A 36 -3.85 11.83 8.05
N SER A 37 -4.63 11.56 7.02
CA SER A 37 -5.13 10.21 6.81
C SER A 37 -4.00 9.31 6.33
N GLY A 38 -3.95 8.11 6.88
CA GLY A 38 -2.92 7.10 6.63
C GLY A 38 -3.52 5.71 6.42
N GLY A 39 -2.68 4.70 6.57
CA GLY A 39 -2.95 3.30 6.28
C GLY A 39 -2.45 2.92 4.89
N SER A 40 -1.60 1.91 4.83
CA SER A 40 -0.94 1.49 3.58
C SER A 40 -1.98 1.19 2.49
N SER A 41 -3.00 0.39 2.82
CA SER A 41 -4.08 0.07 1.89
C SER A 41 -4.86 1.31 1.46
N ALA A 42 -5.19 2.20 2.39
CA ALA A 42 -5.92 3.43 2.11
C ALA A 42 -5.10 4.46 1.31
N ASN A 43 -3.77 4.47 1.46
CA ASN A 43 -2.87 5.30 0.67
C ASN A 43 -2.87 4.86 -0.81
N VAL A 44 -2.78 3.54 -1.06
CA VAL A 44 -2.87 2.99 -2.42
C VAL A 44 -4.25 3.27 -3.03
N ALA A 45 -5.34 3.13 -2.27
CA ALA A 45 -6.70 3.45 -2.73
C ALA A 45 -6.83 4.92 -3.17
N SER A 46 -6.33 5.86 -2.34
CA SER A 46 -6.32 7.29 -2.65
C SER A 46 -5.53 7.59 -3.92
N GLY A 47 -4.33 7.02 -4.03
CA GLY A 47 -3.47 7.26 -5.19
C GLY A 47 -4.06 6.72 -6.49
N LEU A 48 -4.60 5.50 -6.49
CA LEU A 48 -5.25 4.92 -7.67
C LEU A 48 -6.47 5.72 -8.12
N SER A 49 -7.31 6.15 -7.17
CA SER A 49 -8.47 6.98 -7.47
C SER A 49 -8.06 8.33 -8.08
N LYS A 50 -7.04 9.02 -7.54
CA LYS A 50 -6.47 10.26 -8.10
C LYS A 50 -5.91 10.09 -9.51
N LEU A 51 -5.40 8.91 -9.84
CA LEU A 51 -4.95 8.54 -11.18
C LEU A 51 -6.09 8.09 -12.11
N GLY A 52 -7.34 8.08 -11.62
CA GLY A 52 -8.53 7.81 -12.43
C GLY A 52 -8.93 6.33 -12.54
N ILE A 53 -8.43 5.47 -11.66
CA ILE A 53 -8.87 4.09 -11.53
C ILE A 53 -10.17 4.03 -10.71
N ASP A 54 -11.11 3.16 -11.07
CA ASP A 54 -12.30 2.84 -10.28
C ASP A 54 -11.89 1.99 -9.06
N VAL A 55 -12.03 2.54 -7.85
CA VAL A 55 -11.54 1.95 -6.61
C VAL A 55 -12.66 1.77 -5.60
N SER A 56 -12.82 0.55 -5.06
CA SER A 56 -13.65 0.27 -3.88
C SER A 56 -12.78 -0.14 -2.70
N PHE A 57 -13.07 0.40 -1.52
CA PHE A 57 -12.33 0.10 -0.29
C PHE A 57 -13.13 -0.79 0.66
N PHE A 58 -12.48 -1.85 1.13
CA PHE A 58 -12.98 -2.84 2.08
C PHE A 58 -12.16 -2.75 3.37
N GLY A 59 -12.81 -2.46 4.49
CA GLY A 59 -12.12 -2.30 5.76
C GLY A 59 -13.02 -1.77 6.85
N SER A 60 -12.45 -1.43 7.99
CA SER A 60 -13.22 -0.85 9.10
C SER A 60 -12.47 0.26 9.82
N LEU A 61 -13.23 1.23 10.28
CA LEU A 61 -12.80 2.37 11.07
C LEU A 61 -13.66 2.48 12.33
N GLY A 62 -13.17 3.21 13.33
CA GLY A 62 -13.99 3.60 14.47
C GLY A 62 -15.06 4.60 14.07
N LYS A 63 -16.22 4.54 14.71
CA LYS A 63 -17.26 5.57 14.59
C LYS A 63 -16.93 6.76 15.49
N ASP A 64 -15.76 7.33 15.28
CA ASP A 64 -15.19 8.45 16.01
C ASP A 64 -14.82 9.60 15.07
N ILE A 65 -14.29 10.69 15.63
CA ILE A 65 -13.93 11.89 14.86
C ILE A 65 -12.82 11.60 13.83
N TYR A 66 -11.92 10.68 14.14
CA TYR A 66 -10.81 10.30 13.25
C TYR A 66 -11.28 9.42 12.11
N GLY A 67 -12.15 8.44 12.39
CA GLY A 67 -12.79 7.63 11.35
C GLY A 67 -13.62 8.47 10.40
N LYS A 68 -14.38 9.47 10.95
CA LYS A 68 -15.09 10.42 10.11
C LYS A 68 -14.16 11.21 9.19
N HIS A 69 -13.02 11.68 9.70
CA HIS A 69 -12.02 12.41 8.90
C HIS A 69 -11.51 11.57 7.73
N VAL A 70 -11.11 10.31 7.97
CA VAL A 70 -10.64 9.38 6.94
C VAL A 70 -11.73 9.11 5.89
N VAL A 71 -12.98 8.88 6.33
CA VAL A 71 -14.14 8.67 5.45
C VAL A 71 -14.39 9.88 4.55
N ASP A 72 -14.34 11.08 5.11
CA ASP A 72 -14.59 12.31 4.36
C ASP A 72 -13.51 12.52 3.28
N GLU A 73 -12.23 12.22 3.57
CA GLU A 73 -11.15 12.26 2.59
C GLU A 73 -11.28 11.17 1.52
N MET A 74 -11.59 9.92 1.89
CA MET A 74 -11.80 8.84 0.90
C MET A 74 -12.93 9.20 -0.09
N LYS A 75 -14.01 9.79 0.41
CA LYS A 75 -15.11 10.28 -0.45
C LYS A 75 -14.65 11.41 -1.36
N ALA A 76 -13.88 12.36 -0.84
CA ALA A 76 -13.35 13.47 -1.63
C ALA A 76 -12.38 12.97 -2.74
N ASP A 77 -11.64 11.91 -2.48
CA ASP A 77 -10.80 11.24 -3.47
C ASP A 77 -11.61 10.40 -4.49
N GLY A 78 -12.93 10.22 -4.29
CA GLY A 78 -13.81 9.47 -5.21
C GLY A 78 -13.79 7.95 -5.01
N ILE A 79 -13.32 7.46 -3.87
CA ILE A 79 -13.29 6.03 -3.54
C ILE A 79 -14.69 5.54 -3.17
N ASP A 80 -15.13 4.42 -3.74
CA ASP A 80 -16.33 3.72 -3.26
C ASP A 80 -16.05 3.09 -1.90
N ILE A 81 -16.77 3.56 -0.89
CA ILE A 81 -16.66 3.11 0.50
C ILE A 81 -17.89 2.35 0.98
N SER A 82 -18.70 1.80 0.06
CA SER A 82 -19.92 1.03 0.40
C SER A 82 -19.63 -0.18 1.29
N ASN A 83 -18.40 -0.72 1.22
CA ASN A 83 -17.94 -1.85 2.00
C ASN A 83 -17.02 -1.46 3.18
N LEU A 84 -16.96 -0.16 3.52
CA LEU A 84 -16.26 0.30 4.71
C LEU A 84 -17.21 0.34 5.90
N VAL A 85 -16.84 -0.34 7.00
CA VAL A 85 -17.67 -0.48 8.20
C VAL A 85 -17.20 0.48 9.29
N LEU A 86 -18.15 1.23 9.88
CA LEU A 86 -17.89 2.07 11.06
C LEU A 86 -18.33 1.34 12.33
N LEU A 87 -17.40 1.12 13.25
CA LEU A 87 -17.57 0.31 14.45
C LEU A 87 -17.73 1.20 15.70
N ASP A 88 -18.81 1.00 16.47
CA ASP A 88 -19.11 1.79 17.68
C ASP A 88 -18.16 1.46 18.86
N ASN A 89 -17.64 0.20 18.93
CA ASN A 89 -16.89 -0.31 20.08
C ASN A 89 -15.36 -0.33 19.87
N TYR A 90 -14.88 0.18 18.75
CA TYR A 90 -13.45 0.19 18.41
C TYR A 90 -13.04 1.58 17.94
N ASN A 91 -11.83 1.99 18.31
CA ASN A 91 -11.29 3.27 17.88
C ASN A 91 -10.58 3.15 16.54
N THR A 92 -10.66 4.22 15.74
CA THR A 92 -9.79 4.39 14.57
C THR A 92 -8.35 4.36 15.03
N ALA A 93 -7.52 3.57 14.34
CA ALA A 93 -6.10 3.49 14.66
C ALA A 93 -5.41 4.82 14.34
N MET A 94 -4.40 5.15 15.15
CA MET A 94 -3.56 6.32 14.98
C MET A 94 -2.10 5.90 15.06
N VAL A 95 -1.31 6.31 14.09
CA VAL A 95 0.15 6.25 14.16
C VAL A 95 0.66 7.61 14.60
N ILE A 96 1.33 7.66 15.74
CA ILE A 96 1.92 8.88 16.28
C ILE A 96 3.40 8.87 15.95
N GLY A 97 3.81 9.75 15.04
CA GLY A 97 5.20 9.98 14.68
C GLY A 97 5.75 11.16 15.46
N VAL A 98 6.86 10.94 16.16
CA VAL A 98 7.60 11.98 16.87
C VAL A 98 8.93 12.17 16.16
N VAL A 99 9.19 13.39 15.69
CA VAL A 99 10.45 13.78 15.03
C VAL A 99 11.27 14.59 16.03
N GLU A 100 12.43 14.08 16.44
CA GLU A 100 13.34 14.76 17.36
C GLU A 100 14.18 15.86 16.70
N GLU A 101 14.86 16.70 17.50
CA GLU A 101 15.81 17.71 17.00
C GLU A 101 16.98 17.07 16.21
N SER A 102 17.33 15.82 16.51
CA SER A 102 18.31 15.00 15.77
C SER A 102 17.82 14.53 14.39
N SER A 103 16.56 14.78 14.04
CA SER A 103 15.83 14.20 12.90
C SER A 103 15.55 12.70 13.06
N GLU A 104 15.78 12.11 14.21
CA GLU A 104 15.37 10.76 14.55
C GLU A 104 13.83 10.70 14.68
N ARG A 105 13.26 9.60 14.23
CA ARG A 105 11.80 9.41 14.19
C ARG A 105 11.42 8.24 15.07
N HIS A 106 10.44 8.45 15.95
CA HIS A 106 9.83 7.41 16.77
C HIS A 106 8.37 7.27 16.41
N PHE A 107 7.90 6.02 16.29
CA PHE A 107 6.51 5.73 15.93
C PHE A 107 5.81 4.98 17.07
N PHE A 108 4.60 5.42 17.37
CA PHE A 108 3.72 4.78 18.34
C PHE A 108 2.37 4.47 17.67
N LEU A 109 1.85 3.28 17.91
CA LEU A 109 0.54 2.88 17.40
C LEU A 109 -0.49 2.96 18.53
N TRP A 110 -1.62 3.62 18.26
CA TRP A 110 -2.76 3.71 19.18
C TRP A 110 -4.07 3.32 18.48
N PRO A 111 -4.92 2.45 19.04
CA PRO A 111 -4.56 1.54 20.15
C PRO A 111 -3.51 0.51 19.68
N PRO A 112 -2.62 0.05 20.55
CA PRO A 112 -1.51 -0.86 20.16
C PRO A 112 -2.01 -2.22 19.70
N ILE A 113 -3.21 -2.61 20.13
CA ILE A 113 -3.93 -3.83 19.75
C ILE A 113 -5.41 -3.45 19.64
N ASN A 114 -6.21 -4.19 18.90
CA ASN A 114 -7.66 -3.99 18.78
C ASN A 114 -8.10 -2.64 18.17
N GLY A 115 -7.34 -2.08 17.26
CA GLY A 115 -7.82 -0.98 16.43
C GLY A 115 -8.97 -1.45 15.52
N ALA A 116 -9.84 -0.52 15.15
CA ALA A 116 -10.99 -0.82 14.31
C ALA A 116 -10.60 -1.53 12.99
N HIS A 117 -9.47 -1.14 12.37
CA HIS A 117 -8.96 -1.72 11.12
C HIS A 117 -8.70 -3.24 11.21
N ASN A 118 -8.50 -3.78 12.42
CA ASN A 118 -8.27 -5.21 12.65
C ASN A 118 -9.57 -6.03 12.81
N GLN A 119 -10.75 -5.38 12.78
CA GLN A 119 -12.04 -6.01 13.09
C GLN A 119 -12.88 -6.30 11.85
N TYR A 120 -12.39 -5.99 10.66
CA TYR A 120 -13.14 -6.20 9.43
C TYR A 120 -13.36 -7.68 9.14
N THR A 121 -14.60 -8.02 8.76
CA THR A 121 -15.00 -9.36 8.31
C THR A 121 -15.88 -9.26 7.07
N LEU A 122 -15.78 -10.23 6.17
CA LEU A 122 -16.65 -10.33 5.00
C LEU A 122 -17.97 -11.01 5.38
N ASP A 123 -19.08 -10.37 5.04
CA ASP A 123 -20.39 -11.00 4.98
C ASP A 123 -20.72 -11.45 3.54
N ASP A 124 -21.92 -11.99 3.30
CA ASP A 124 -22.30 -12.49 1.98
C ASP A 124 -22.37 -11.36 0.93
N THR A 125 -22.74 -10.14 1.33
CA THR A 125 -22.84 -8.98 0.44
C THR A 125 -21.45 -8.48 0.08
N SER A 126 -20.62 -8.19 1.05
CA SER A 126 -19.25 -7.72 0.84
C SER A 126 -18.37 -8.75 0.13
N ARG A 127 -18.61 -10.06 0.36
CA ARG A 127 -17.93 -11.13 -0.38
C ARG A 127 -18.30 -11.13 -1.88
N LYS A 128 -19.57 -10.86 -2.21
CA LYS A 128 -20.00 -10.72 -3.59
C LYS A 128 -19.40 -9.48 -4.25
N ASP A 129 -19.43 -8.35 -3.56
CA ASP A 129 -18.90 -7.09 -4.06
C ASP A 129 -17.37 -7.16 -4.23
N LEU A 130 -16.68 -7.89 -3.33
CA LEU A 130 -15.24 -8.13 -3.43
C LEU A 130 -14.86 -8.84 -4.75
N LEU A 131 -15.69 -9.76 -5.22
CA LEU A 131 -15.47 -10.48 -6.48
C LEU A 131 -15.84 -9.68 -7.74
N ASP A 132 -16.52 -8.54 -7.57
CA ASP A 132 -16.81 -7.62 -8.67
C ASP A 132 -15.64 -6.66 -8.91
N CYS A 133 -14.48 -7.22 -9.24
CA CYS A 133 -13.27 -6.49 -9.59
C CYS A 133 -12.43 -7.25 -10.62
N ASP A 134 -11.45 -6.58 -11.21
CA ASP A 134 -10.40 -7.19 -12.01
C ASP A 134 -9.16 -7.48 -11.17
N TRP A 135 -8.97 -6.68 -10.10
CA TRP A 135 -7.78 -6.67 -9.27
C TRP A 135 -8.13 -6.48 -7.79
N LEU A 136 -7.57 -7.33 -6.92
CA LEU A 136 -7.57 -7.16 -5.48
C LEU A 136 -6.16 -6.77 -5.02
N HIS A 137 -6.02 -5.68 -4.26
CA HIS A 137 -4.78 -5.33 -3.57
C HIS A 137 -4.95 -5.39 -2.05
N VAL A 138 -3.96 -5.96 -1.37
CA VAL A 138 -3.93 -6.10 0.10
C VAL A 138 -2.55 -5.78 0.66
N SER A 139 -2.49 -5.34 1.93
CA SER A 139 -1.25 -5.05 2.64
C SER A 139 -1.07 -5.96 3.85
N GLY A 140 0.12 -6.54 4.01
CA GLY A 140 0.45 -7.53 5.03
C GLY A 140 0.45 -7.01 6.47
N ILE A 141 0.45 -5.70 6.67
CA ILE A 141 0.36 -5.13 8.03
C ILE A 141 -0.85 -5.65 8.80
N SER A 142 -1.97 -5.90 8.11
CA SER A 142 -3.21 -6.40 8.71
C SER A 142 -3.21 -7.91 8.95
N LEU A 143 -2.25 -8.68 8.43
CA LEU A 143 -2.17 -10.14 8.63
C LEU A 143 -1.73 -10.56 10.05
N ARG A 144 -1.38 -9.62 10.91
CA ARG A 144 -0.94 -9.91 12.28
C ARG A 144 -2.09 -10.14 13.25
N PHE A 145 -3.29 -9.69 12.95
CA PHE A 145 -4.38 -9.63 13.91
C PHE A 145 -5.65 -10.28 13.35
N SER A 146 -6.30 -11.10 14.19
CA SER A 146 -7.62 -11.64 13.89
C SER A 146 -8.70 -10.64 14.35
N PRO A 147 -9.87 -10.58 13.68
CA PRO A 147 -10.33 -11.44 12.59
C PRO A 147 -9.91 -10.99 11.17
N VAL A 148 -9.27 -9.82 11.00
CA VAL A 148 -8.95 -9.31 9.66
C VAL A 148 -7.97 -10.21 8.91
N LYS A 149 -7.06 -10.90 9.61
CA LYS A 149 -6.12 -11.87 9.02
C LYS A 149 -6.85 -12.96 8.24
N GLU A 150 -7.80 -13.61 8.88
CA GLU A 150 -8.59 -14.69 8.28
C GLU A 150 -9.40 -14.17 7.09
N THR A 151 -9.97 -12.98 7.24
CA THR A 151 -10.73 -12.29 6.20
C THR A 151 -9.87 -11.99 4.97
N MET A 152 -8.65 -11.51 5.16
CA MET A 152 -7.72 -11.22 4.06
C MET A 152 -7.27 -12.48 3.34
N LEU A 153 -6.88 -13.52 4.07
CA LEU A 153 -6.48 -14.80 3.48
C LEU A 153 -7.65 -15.40 2.67
N GLU A 154 -8.87 -15.35 3.21
CA GLU A 154 -10.07 -15.79 2.48
C GLU A 154 -10.27 -14.96 1.20
N ALA A 155 -10.22 -13.62 1.29
CA ALA A 155 -10.40 -12.72 0.16
C ALA A 155 -9.38 -12.99 -0.95
N MET A 156 -8.10 -13.12 -0.60
CA MET A 156 -7.03 -13.44 -1.55
C MET A 156 -7.25 -14.79 -2.23
N ARG A 157 -7.58 -15.81 -1.45
CA ARG A 157 -7.85 -17.17 -1.95
C ARG A 157 -9.01 -17.18 -2.94
N ILE A 158 -10.18 -16.61 -2.58
CA ILE A 158 -11.37 -16.64 -3.47
C ILE A 158 -11.16 -15.81 -4.74
N CYS A 159 -10.44 -14.67 -4.68
CA CYS A 159 -10.10 -13.89 -5.85
C CYS A 159 -9.14 -14.64 -6.77
N ASN A 160 -8.11 -15.29 -6.21
CA ASN A 160 -7.18 -16.13 -6.98
C ASN A 160 -7.90 -17.31 -7.66
N GLU A 161 -8.78 -18.03 -6.95
CA GLU A 161 -9.61 -19.11 -7.50
C GLU A 161 -10.52 -18.65 -8.66
N LYS A 162 -10.93 -17.37 -8.65
CA LYS A 162 -11.70 -16.72 -9.71
C LYS A 162 -10.83 -16.07 -10.80
N SER A 163 -9.53 -16.34 -10.80
CA SER A 163 -8.56 -15.80 -11.76
C SER A 163 -8.52 -14.26 -11.79
N LYS A 164 -8.81 -13.62 -10.67
CA LYS A 164 -8.59 -12.19 -10.49
C LYS A 164 -7.11 -11.97 -10.24
N ILE A 165 -6.59 -10.80 -10.60
CA ILE A 165 -5.24 -10.41 -10.21
C ILE A 165 -5.25 -10.11 -8.71
N VAL A 166 -4.38 -10.76 -7.96
CA VAL A 166 -4.18 -10.48 -6.53
C VAL A 166 -2.79 -9.92 -6.35
N SER A 167 -2.68 -8.70 -5.84
CA SER A 167 -1.42 -8.10 -5.44
C SER A 167 -1.33 -7.96 -3.93
N PHE A 168 -0.18 -8.29 -3.39
CA PHE A 168 0.10 -8.32 -1.97
C PHE A 168 1.38 -7.54 -1.67
N ASP A 169 1.28 -6.47 -0.88
CA ASP A 169 2.45 -5.80 -0.32
C ASP A 169 2.81 -6.43 1.02
N LEU A 170 4.01 -6.97 1.13
CA LEU A 170 4.48 -7.66 2.34
C LEU A 170 4.31 -6.80 3.59
N ASN A 171 4.76 -5.55 3.55
CA ASN A 171 4.61 -4.55 4.61
C ASN A 171 4.76 -5.15 6.02
N LEU A 172 5.86 -5.91 6.24
CA LEU A 172 6.04 -6.78 7.40
C LEU A 172 6.16 -6.03 8.71
N ARG A 173 6.70 -4.82 8.70
CA ARG A 173 6.98 -4.03 9.91
C ARG A 173 7.71 -4.85 10.98
N SER A 174 8.69 -5.62 10.54
CA SER A 174 9.47 -6.50 11.43
C SER A 174 10.24 -5.73 12.50
N GLU A 175 10.57 -4.48 12.25
CA GLU A 175 11.17 -3.55 13.19
C GLU A 175 10.29 -3.25 14.42
N LEU A 176 8.94 -3.33 14.25
CA LEU A 176 7.98 -3.06 15.33
C LEU A 176 7.57 -4.33 16.09
N TRP A 177 7.44 -5.46 15.39
CA TRP A 177 6.84 -6.68 15.97
C TRP A 177 7.68 -7.94 15.79
N GLY A 178 8.85 -7.83 15.16
CA GLY A 178 9.64 -9.00 14.78
C GLY A 178 8.98 -9.84 13.68
N LEU A 179 9.64 -10.94 13.31
CA LEU A 179 9.15 -11.94 12.37
C LEU A 179 9.18 -13.31 13.04
N SER A 180 8.05 -13.73 13.63
CA SER A 180 7.92 -15.09 14.17
C SER A 180 7.71 -16.11 13.05
N GLU A 181 8.10 -17.36 13.26
CA GLU A 181 7.86 -18.44 12.28
C GLU A 181 6.39 -18.57 11.89
N SER A 182 5.47 -18.49 12.87
CA SER A 182 4.03 -18.56 12.60
C SER A 182 3.52 -17.40 11.76
N PHE A 183 4.10 -16.21 11.92
CA PHE A 183 3.76 -15.08 11.07
C PHE A 183 4.38 -15.21 9.67
N LYS A 184 5.61 -15.71 9.58
CA LYS A 184 6.26 -16.05 8.29
C LYS A 184 5.42 -17.06 7.50
N GLU A 185 4.90 -18.12 8.15
CA GLU A 185 3.98 -19.08 7.54
C GLU A 185 2.72 -18.40 6.98
N THR A 186 2.09 -17.51 7.77
CA THR A 186 0.92 -16.72 7.33
C THR A 186 1.24 -15.86 6.11
N VAL A 187 2.40 -15.20 6.10
CA VAL A 187 2.85 -14.39 4.96
C VAL A 187 3.08 -15.24 3.72
N LEU A 188 3.72 -16.40 3.86
CA LEU A 188 3.94 -17.33 2.74
C LEU A 188 2.63 -17.91 2.20
N GLU A 189 1.64 -18.15 3.07
CA GLU A 189 0.28 -18.50 2.63
C GLU A 189 -0.33 -17.38 1.78
N ALA A 190 -0.27 -16.11 2.22
CA ALA A 190 -0.75 -14.97 1.45
C ALA A 190 0.00 -14.83 0.11
N VAL A 191 1.33 -15.02 0.10
CA VAL A 191 2.13 -15.05 -1.13
C VAL A 191 1.62 -16.11 -2.09
N SER A 192 1.22 -17.30 -1.60
CA SER A 192 0.74 -18.39 -2.46
C SER A 192 -0.55 -18.06 -3.24
N TYR A 193 -1.35 -17.12 -2.74
CA TYR A 193 -2.56 -16.64 -3.42
C TYR A 193 -2.32 -15.43 -4.32
N SER A 194 -1.11 -14.88 -4.35
CA SER A 194 -0.79 -13.62 -5.02
C SER A 194 -0.22 -13.84 -6.41
N SER A 195 -0.65 -13.03 -7.39
CA SER A 195 -0.03 -12.92 -8.71
C SER A 195 1.14 -11.95 -8.70
N ILE A 196 1.06 -10.90 -7.87
CA ILE A 196 2.09 -9.87 -7.72
C ILE A 196 2.38 -9.70 -6.24
N VAL A 197 3.66 -9.77 -5.88
CA VAL A 197 4.15 -9.57 -4.51
C VAL A 197 5.04 -8.34 -4.48
N PHE A 198 4.65 -7.33 -3.72
CA PHE A 198 5.48 -6.16 -3.45
C PHE A 198 6.21 -6.29 -2.12
N GLY A 199 7.40 -5.74 -2.03
CA GLY A 199 8.13 -5.64 -0.79
C GLY A 199 9.44 -4.87 -0.95
N ASN A 200 10.03 -4.43 0.16
CA ASN A 200 11.42 -4.01 0.16
C ASN A 200 12.31 -5.23 -0.06
N LEU A 201 13.31 -5.11 -0.96
CA LEU A 201 14.17 -6.24 -1.31
C LEU A 201 14.86 -6.83 -0.08
N HIS A 202 15.54 -6.00 0.70
CA HIS A 202 16.40 -6.44 1.81
C HIS A 202 15.65 -6.60 3.13
N GLU A 203 14.69 -5.71 3.41
CA GLU A 203 14.00 -5.66 4.69
C GLU A 203 12.81 -6.61 4.78
N GLU A 204 12.31 -7.11 3.62
CA GLU A 204 11.09 -7.91 3.56
C GLU A 204 11.26 -9.16 2.71
N ILE A 205 11.52 -9.02 1.40
CA ILE A 205 11.52 -10.16 0.47
C ILE A 205 12.64 -11.15 0.82
N LEU A 206 13.88 -10.68 0.94
CA LEU A 206 14.99 -11.57 1.31
C LEU A 206 14.84 -12.11 2.74
N LEU A 207 14.17 -11.38 3.63
CA LEU A 207 13.95 -11.83 5.00
C LEU A 207 13.04 -13.07 5.10
N ILE A 208 12.02 -13.18 4.23
CA ILE A 208 11.14 -14.36 4.19
C ILE A 208 11.72 -15.53 3.38
N TYR A 209 12.74 -15.29 2.55
CA TYR A 209 13.40 -16.29 1.69
C TYR A 209 14.89 -16.52 2.01
N ASP A 210 15.23 -16.43 3.29
CA ASP A 210 16.56 -16.78 3.84
C ASP A 210 17.74 -15.95 3.28
N GLY A 211 17.46 -14.72 2.82
CA GLY A 211 18.46 -13.69 2.56
C GLY A 211 19.30 -13.85 1.29
N ASN A 212 18.94 -14.74 0.36
CA ASN A 212 19.73 -15.00 -0.84
C ASN A 212 19.02 -14.52 -2.12
N GLU A 213 19.47 -13.39 -2.67
CA GLU A 213 18.95 -12.82 -3.91
C GLU A 213 19.19 -13.75 -5.13
N ASP A 214 20.31 -14.46 -5.19
CA ASP A 214 20.67 -15.32 -6.33
C ASP A 214 19.77 -16.57 -6.47
N THR A 215 18.97 -16.86 -5.46
CA THR A 215 18.04 -18.00 -5.46
C THR A 215 16.58 -17.58 -5.36
N LEU A 216 16.30 -16.29 -5.36
CA LEU A 216 14.94 -15.78 -5.19
C LEU A 216 13.99 -16.24 -6.30
N ASP A 217 14.48 -16.31 -7.54
CA ASP A 217 13.75 -16.81 -8.71
C ASP A 217 13.17 -18.22 -8.52
N LYS A 218 13.85 -19.08 -7.75
CA LYS A 218 13.40 -20.45 -7.45
C LYS A 218 12.16 -20.52 -6.57
N HIS A 219 11.87 -19.45 -5.85
CA HIS A 219 10.69 -19.33 -4.98
C HIS A 219 9.49 -18.72 -5.71
N ILE A 220 9.68 -18.22 -6.94
CA ILE A 220 8.65 -17.55 -7.72
C ILE A 220 7.99 -18.55 -8.67
N SER A 221 6.68 -18.74 -8.56
CA SER A 221 5.94 -19.60 -9.46
C SER A 221 5.78 -18.96 -10.85
N GLU A 222 5.44 -19.77 -11.88
CA GLU A 222 5.27 -19.27 -13.28
C GLU A 222 4.22 -18.16 -13.44
N LYS A 223 3.31 -18.04 -12.49
CA LYS A 223 2.23 -17.05 -12.51
C LYS A 223 2.46 -15.86 -11.59
N GLN A 224 3.62 -15.81 -10.96
CA GLN A 224 3.94 -14.76 -9.99
C GLN A 224 5.02 -13.82 -10.52
N THR A 225 4.92 -12.57 -10.06
CA THR A 225 5.95 -11.56 -10.24
C THR A 225 6.23 -10.92 -8.89
N PHE A 226 7.50 -10.87 -8.50
CA PHE A 226 7.93 -10.14 -7.32
C PHE A 226 8.44 -8.77 -7.74
N ILE A 227 7.91 -7.74 -7.08
CA ILE A 227 8.27 -6.34 -7.29
C ILE A 227 9.03 -5.87 -6.05
N CYS A 228 10.34 -5.86 -6.18
CA CYS A 228 11.28 -5.61 -5.11
C CYS A 228 11.71 -4.14 -5.14
N ARG A 229 11.26 -3.35 -4.16
CA ARG A 229 11.68 -1.96 -3.99
C ARG A 229 13.06 -1.94 -3.32
N ASP A 230 13.99 -1.14 -3.85
CA ASP A 230 15.38 -1.02 -3.34
C ASP A 230 15.78 0.44 -3.07
N GLY A 231 14.86 1.22 -2.55
CA GLY A 231 15.09 2.60 -2.12
C GLY A 231 15.66 3.48 -3.22
N HIS A 232 16.86 4.01 -3.01
CA HIS A 232 17.53 4.91 -3.97
C HIS A 232 18.07 4.18 -5.21
N ASN A 233 18.15 2.86 -5.21
CA ASN A 233 18.53 2.07 -6.36
C ASN A 233 17.34 1.82 -7.32
N GLY A 234 16.11 2.11 -6.88
CA GLY A 234 14.89 1.93 -7.69
C GLY A 234 14.13 0.66 -7.34
N ALA A 235 13.78 -0.12 -8.35
CA ALA A 235 13.00 -1.33 -8.17
C ALA A 235 13.32 -2.42 -9.20
N LEU A 236 13.05 -3.66 -8.82
CA LEU A 236 13.24 -4.84 -9.65
C LEU A 236 11.92 -5.59 -9.79
N GLY A 237 11.60 -6.00 -11.02
CA GLY A 237 10.57 -6.98 -11.32
C GLY A 237 11.22 -8.34 -11.58
N ILE A 238 10.90 -9.35 -10.77
CA ILE A 238 11.51 -10.68 -10.86
C ILE A 238 10.41 -11.70 -11.10
N THR A 239 10.59 -12.50 -12.15
CA THR A 239 9.80 -13.70 -12.44
C THR A 239 10.68 -14.93 -12.27
N ASN A 240 10.13 -16.11 -12.44
CA ASN A 240 10.94 -17.34 -12.48
C ASN A 240 11.85 -17.47 -13.72
N LYS A 241 11.82 -16.51 -14.66
CA LYS A 241 12.59 -16.55 -15.91
C LYS A 241 13.42 -15.30 -16.16
N ASP A 242 12.87 -14.14 -15.80
CA ASP A 242 13.42 -12.84 -16.18
C ASP A 242 13.52 -11.91 -14.98
N LYS A 243 14.48 -10.99 -15.06
CA LYS A 243 14.67 -9.89 -14.12
C LYS A 243 14.72 -8.57 -14.88
N VAL A 244 13.88 -7.62 -14.50
CA VAL A 244 13.82 -6.27 -15.06
C VAL A 244 14.19 -5.28 -13.97
N ILE A 245 14.94 -4.24 -14.29
CA ILE A 245 15.41 -3.22 -13.35
C ILE A 245 14.95 -1.85 -13.85
N SER A 246 14.38 -1.06 -12.95
CA SER A 246 14.08 0.34 -13.17
C SER A 246 14.77 1.19 -12.10
N ASN A 247 15.51 2.21 -12.52
CA ASN A 247 16.27 3.08 -11.62
C ASN A 247 15.36 4.08 -10.91
N ALA A 248 15.70 4.42 -9.67
CA ALA A 248 15.02 5.50 -8.96
C ALA A 248 15.26 6.85 -9.65
N ILE A 249 14.26 7.73 -9.56
CA ILE A 249 14.41 9.12 -9.97
C ILE A 249 15.14 9.87 -8.85
N PRO A 250 16.29 10.54 -9.13
CA PRO A 250 17.07 11.22 -8.10
C PRO A 250 16.34 12.47 -7.60
N ILE A 251 15.71 12.34 -6.43
CA ILE A 251 14.98 13.41 -5.75
C ILE A 251 15.51 13.55 -4.32
N SER A 252 15.62 14.80 -3.84
CA SER A 252 15.89 15.09 -2.43
C SER A 252 14.56 15.02 -1.66
N PRO A 253 14.34 14.02 -0.80
CA PRO A 253 13.05 13.81 -0.16
C PRO A 253 12.76 14.88 0.90
N ILE A 254 11.51 15.38 0.90
CA ILE A 254 10.94 16.18 2.01
C ILE A 254 10.42 15.20 3.09
N ASP A 255 9.70 14.17 2.66
CA ASP A 255 9.15 13.15 3.54
C ASP A 255 9.04 11.80 2.80
N SER A 256 9.53 10.72 3.42
CA SER A 256 9.55 9.37 2.83
C SER A 256 8.38 8.48 3.27
N VAL A 257 7.51 8.94 4.18
CA VAL A 257 6.35 8.16 4.63
C VAL A 257 5.40 7.91 3.47
N GLY A 258 5.03 6.64 3.22
CA GLY A 258 4.15 6.26 2.12
C GLY A 258 4.80 6.18 0.74
N ALA A 259 6.13 6.29 0.61
CA ALA A 259 6.81 6.16 -0.69
C ALA A 259 6.63 4.77 -1.31
N GLY A 260 6.60 3.71 -0.49
CA GLY A 260 6.29 2.35 -0.94
C GLY A 260 4.85 2.22 -1.46
N ASP A 261 3.88 2.80 -0.77
CA ASP A 261 2.48 2.82 -1.19
C ASP A 261 2.31 3.61 -2.50
N ALA A 262 3.03 4.71 -2.63
CA ALA A 262 3.06 5.52 -3.85
C ALA A 262 3.67 4.75 -5.04
N PHE A 263 4.75 4.01 -4.82
CA PHE A 263 5.31 3.12 -5.83
C PHE A 263 4.30 2.04 -6.26
N ASN A 264 3.67 1.35 -5.29
CA ASN A 264 2.65 0.34 -5.57
C ASN A 264 1.49 0.94 -6.38
N THR A 265 1.05 2.15 -6.02
CA THR A 265 0.02 2.91 -6.76
C THR A 265 0.41 3.09 -8.22
N GLY A 266 1.61 3.59 -8.51
CA GLY A 266 2.09 3.83 -9.87
C GLY A 266 2.19 2.54 -10.68
N PHE A 267 2.73 1.48 -10.08
CA PHE A 267 2.84 0.16 -10.70
C PHE A 267 1.47 -0.44 -11.04
N ILE A 268 0.53 -0.44 -10.08
CA ILE A 268 -0.83 -0.99 -10.29
C ILE A 268 -1.56 -0.17 -11.35
N TYR A 269 -1.47 1.17 -11.29
CA TYR A 269 -2.04 2.07 -12.30
C TYR A 269 -1.54 1.74 -13.71
N ALA A 270 -0.23 1.66 -13.90
CA ALA A 270 0.39 1.36 -15.19
C ALA A 270 -0.05 -0.01 -15.72
N SER A 271 -0.03 -1.04 -14.86
CA SER A 271 -0.49 -2.39 -15.20
C SER A 271 -1.99 -2.42 -15.56
N CYS A 272 -2.83 -1.63 -14.89
CA CYS A 272 -4.24 -1.44 -15.25
C CYS A 272 -4.41 -0.79 -16.62
N CYS A 273 -3.47 0.07 -17.02
CA CYS A 273 -3.41 0.68 -18.35
C CYS A 273 -2.78 -0.24 -19.42
N GLY A 274 -2.47 -1.49 -19.10
CA GLY A 274 -1.92 -2.47 -20.05
C GLY A 274 -0.43 -2.31 -20.32
N LYS A 275 0.31 -1.60 -19.46
CA LYS A 275 1.75 -1.45 -19.52
C LYS A 275 2.45 -2.76 -19.13
N ASP A 276 3.62 -3.00 -19.69
CA ASP A 276 4.47 -4.13 -19.31
C ASP A 276 5.13 -3.91 -17.93
N ILE A 277 5.94 -4.88 -17.48
CA ILE A 277 6.57 -4.82 -16.16
C ILE A 277 7.56 -3.66 -16.08
N GLU A 278 8.36 -3.41 -17.12
CA GLU A 278 9.38 -2.35 -17.15
C GLU A 278 8.72 -0.98 -17.08
N GLU A 279 7.75 -0.70 -17.96
CA GLU A 279 6.97 0.53 -17.93
C GLU A 279 6.24 0.73 -16.59
N SER A 280 5.74 -0.37 -15.98
CA SER A 280 5.04 -0.30 -14.69
C SER A 280 5.98 0.01 -13.54
N LEU A 281 7.21 -0.51 -13.55
CA LEU A 281 8.26 -0.14 -12.59
C LEU A 281 8.64 1.33 -12.72
N ASP A 282 8.80 1.83 -13.96
CA ASP A 282 9.15 3.23 -14.23
C ASP A 282 8.07 4.18 -13.69
N ILE A 283 6.80 3.91 -13.96
CA ILE A 283 5.68 4.71 -13.45
C ILE A 283 5.57 4.58 -11.92
N GLY A 284 5.86 3.41 -11.36
CA GLY A 284 5.99 3.23 -9.91
C GLY A 284 7.03 4.16 -9.29
N ASN A 285 8.23 4.22 -9.89
CA ASN A 285 9.31 5.12 -9.47
C ASN A 285 8.93 6.60 -9.65
N GLN A 286 8.18 6.97 -10.70
CA GLN A 286 7.70 8.34 -10.93
C GLN A 286 6.72 8.79 -9.84
N VAL A 287 5.73 7.96 -9.51
CA VAL A 287 4.73 8.28 -8.46
C VAL A 287 5.40 8.34 -7.09
N ALA A 288 6.33 7.41 -6.80
CA ALA A 288 7.12 7.46 -5.56
C ALA A 288 7.97 8.74 -5.46
N ALA A 289 8.64 9.14 -6.55
CA ALA A 289 9.44 10.37 -6.60
C ALA A 289 8.57 11.63 -6.41
N PHE A 290 7.39 11.68 -7.03
CA PHE A 290 6.43 12.77 -6.80
C PHE A 290 6.05 12.86 -5.31
N LYS A 291 5.71 11.71 -4.69
CA LYS A 291 5.35 11.64 -3.27
C LYS A 291 6.45 12.19 -2.36
N LEU A 292 7.71 11.91 -2.65
CA LEU A 292 8.84 12.37 -1.84
C LEU A 292 8.97 13.89 -1.76
N LEU A 293 8.35 14.66 -2.65
CA LEU A 293 8.38 16.13 -2.69
C LEU A 293 7.33 16.80 -1.79
N GLY A 294 6.55 16.05 -1.03
CA GLY A 294 5.55 16.62 -0.12
C GLY A 294 5.38 15.84 1.17
N SER A 295 4.77 16.50 2.16
CA SER A 295 4.53 15.92 3.48
C SER A 295 3.31 15.01 3.50
N GLY A 296 3.35 13.98 4.34
CA GLY A 296 2.29 13.00 4.54
C GLY A 296 2.23 11.94 3.44
N ALA A 297 1.69 10.76 3.76
CA ALA A 297 1.66 9.61 2.86
C ALA A 297 0.78 9.83 1.62
N ARG A 298 -0.19 10.74 1.67
CA ARG A 298 -1.15 11.02 0.58
C ARG A 298 -0.80 12.24 -0.27
N HIS A 299 0.45 12.71 -0.24
CA HIS A 299 0.95 13.61 -1.27
C HIS A 299 1.13 12.83 -2.59
N LEU A 300 0.01 12.52 -3.24
CA LEU A 300 -0.07 11.66 -4.42
C LEU A 300 -0.59 12.48 -5.62
N PRO A 301 -0.05 12.25 -6.85
CA PRO A 301 -0.44 13.03 -8.01
C PRO A 301 -1.81 12.63 -8.55
N THR A 302 -2.49 13.59 -9.19
CA THR A 302 -3.44 13.29 -10.25
C THR A 302 -2.65 12.95 -11.53
N LYS A 303 -3.36 12.47 -12.56
CA LYS A 303 -2.72 12.18 -13.86
C LYS A 303 -2.04 13.43 -14.44
N GLU A 304 -2.72 14.57 -14.39
CA GLU A 304 -2.19 15.84 -14.90
C GLU A 304 -0.94 16.29 -14.12
N LEU A 305 -0.95 16.15 -12.80
CA LEU A 305 0.21 16.48 -11.97
C LEU A 305 1.40 15.56 -12.23
N LEU A 306 1.14 14.26 -12.49
CA LEU A 306 2.19 13.32 -12.85
C LEU A 306 2.79 13.65 -14.22
N ASP A 307 1.97 13.98 -15.21
CA ASP A 307 2.42 14.41 -16.53
C ASP A 307 3.28 15.69 -16.45
N ASP A 308 2.89 16.66 -15.63
CA ASP A 308 3.65 17.90 -15.44
C ASP A 308 4.95 17.67 -14.66
N PHE A 309 4.94 16.77 -13.69
CA PHE A 309 6.15 16.33 -12.99
C PHE A 309 7.13 15.68 -13.96
N ASN A 310 6.67 14.75 -14.81
CA ASN A 310 7.53 14.07 -15.78
C ASN A 310 8.16 15.06 -16.77
N LYS A 311 7.39 16.04 -17.29
CA LYS A 311 7.93 17.10 -18.13
C LYS A 311 8.99 17.94 -17.41
N LYS A 312 8.73 18.33 -16.16
CA LYS A 312 9.65 19.15 -15.35
C LYS A 312 10.99 18.47 -15.12
N TYR A 313 10.96 17.17 -14.84
CA TYR A 313 12.18 16.40 -14.55
C TYR A 313 12.74 15.67 -15.78
N GLN A 314 12.19 15.93 -16.98
CA GLN A 314 12.62 15.34 -18.27
C GLN A 314 12.63 13.80 -18.24
N ILE A 315 11.61 13.24 -17.62
CA ILE A 315 11.41 11.80 -17.53
C ILE A 315 10.61 11.37 -18.77
N ASN A 316 11.14 10.38 -19.50
CA ASN A 316 10.52 9.86 -20.73
C ASN A 316 9.48 8.78 -20.42
#